data_aa7aa4b166faad9c2dd06c16c4ff9b2a
#
_entry.id   aa7aa4b166faad9c2dd06c16c4ff9b2a
#
_cell.length_a   1.000
_cell.length_b   1.000
_cell.length_c   1.000
_cell.angle_alpha   90.00
_cell.angle_beta   90.00
_cell.angle_gamma   90.00
#
_symmetry.space_group_name_H-M   'P 1'
#
loop_
_entity.id
_entity.type
_entity.pdbx_description
1 polymer ?
#
loop_
_entity_poly.entity_id
_entity_poly.type
_entity_poly.pdbx_seq_one_letter_code
_entity_poly.pdbx_strand_id
1 'polypeptide(L)'
;MLSQQDLKQLAQKGISEAQIEHQLGQFKTGFPFLKLEAAASIERGIVAPNEDDRKKYVKAWEQYKAAGKRVVKFVPASGAASRMFKDMFAFVDADYDVPTSDFEKKYFDNIEKFAFYGELDAVCQKNEGKGIKALIAEGNYKAVAANMLKAEGLNYGQLPKGLLLFHNYPEGPRTPMEEHLVEGALYAASNGEAHVHFTVSHEHMELFKQKVAQKADGYAKKYGIKYDISFSEQKPSTDTIAANPDGTPFRNSDGSLLFRPGGHGALIENLNEIEADVIFVKNIDNVVPDRLKPETVEWKQIIAGVLVTLQEKAFEYLRLLDTGTYTHEQIEEIIRFVQQDLCCRKADIKDLEDAELVIYLRKKLNRPMRVCGVVKNVGEPGGGPFLTYNQDGTVSLQILESSQIDKSNKEYMEMFTKGTHFNPVDLVCAVKDYKGNAFDLPKYVDPTTGFISQKSKNGKELQALELPGLWNGAMSDWNTIFVEVPLGTFNPVKTVNDLLREQHQ
;
A
#
# COMPACT_ATOMS: atom_id res chain seq x y z
N MET A 1 17.51 -31.66 -5.36
CA MET A 1 16.26 -32.45 -5.24
C MET A 1 15.64 -32.20 -3.88
N LEU A 2 14.33 -31.98 -3.85
CA LEU A 2 13.56 -31.83 -2.60
C LEU A 2 13.39 -33.19 -1.93
N SER A 3 13.49 -33.25 -0.60
CA SER A 3 13.26 -34.45 0.18
C SER A 3 11.75 -34.69 0.40
N GLN A 4 11.38 -35.89 0.88
CA GLN A 4 9.99 -36.19 1.26
C GLN A 4 9.49 -35.25 2.39
N GLN A 5 10.39 -34.80 3.27
CA GLN A 5 10.07 -33.84 4.33
C GLN A 5 9.79 -32.47 3.74
N ASP A 6 10.57 -32.03 2.73
CA ASP A 6 10.34 -30.78 2.02
C ASP A 6 8.97 -30.78 1.34
N LEU A 7 8.61 -31.86 0.66
CA LEU A 7 7.32 -31.98 -0.02
C LEU A 7 6.13 -31.88 0.97
N LYS A 8 6.25 -32.47 2.15
CA LYS A 8 5.25 -32.32 3.21
C LYS A 8 5.13 -30.86 3.68
N GLN A 9 6.28 -30.18 3.85
CA GLN A 9 6.31 -28.77 4.26
C GLN A 9 5.64 -27.88 3.20
N LEU A 10 5.90 -28.14 1.90
CA LEU A 10 5.25 -27.42 0.80
C LEU A 10 3.73 -27.63 0.81
N ALA A 11 3.28 -28.89 0.94
CA ALA A 11 1.87 -29.21 0.97
C ALA A 11 1.11 -28.52 2.11
N GLN A 12 1.73 -28.39 3.30
CA GLN A 12 1.16 -27.68 4.44
C GLN A 12 0.97 -26.18 4.17
N LYS A 13 1.84 -25.59 3.34
CA LYS A 13 1.76 -24.18 2.94
C LYS A 13 0.89 -23.95 1.70
N GLY A 14 0.52 -24.99 0.98
CA GLY A 14 -0.15 -24.86 -0.32
C GLY A 14 0.78 -24.37 -1.43
N ILE A 15 2.08 -24.67 -1.34
CA ILE A 15 3.11 -24.30 -2.33
C ILE A 15 3.40 -25.51 -3.19
N SER A 16 3.48 -25.36 -4.51
CA SER A 16 3.85 -26.42 -5.43
C SER A 16 5.37 -26.54 -5.61
N GLU A 17 5.83 -27.73 -6.00
CA GLU A 17 7.25 -27.93 -6.38
C GLU A 17 7.67 -27.00 -7.52
N ALA A 18 6.79 -26.81 -8.52
CA ALA A 18 7.06 -25.92 -9.64
C ALA A 18 7.27 -24.47 -9.21
N GLN A 19 6.56 -23.97 -8.20
CA GLN A 19 6.80 -22.64 -7.63
C GLN A 19 8.21 -22.55 -7.01
N ILE A 20 8.63 -23.58 -6.28
CA ILE A 20 9.98 -23.60 -5.68
C ILE A 20 11.06 -23.65 -6.74
N GLU A 21 10.93 -24.51 -7.75
CA GLU A 21 11.88 -24.60 -8.86
C GLU A 21 12.00 -23.27 -9.61
N HIS A 22 10.86 -22.62 -9.84
CA HIS A 22 10.82 -21.29 -10.45
C HIS A 22 11.55 -20.25 -9.59
N GLN A 23 11.26 -20.18 -8.29
CA GLN A 23 11.91 -19.24 -7.37
C GLN A 23 13.42 -19.50 -7.25
N LEU A 24 13.84 -20.75 -7.15
CA LEU A 24 15.26 -21.11 -7.15
C LEU A 24 15.96 -20.75 -8.48
N GLY A 25 15.25 -20.86 -9.59
CA GLY A 25 15.69 -20.35 -10.88
C GLY A 25 15.92 -18.84 -10.86
N GLN A 26 14.98 -18.08 -10.29
CA GLN A 26 15.06 -16.62 -10.17
C GLN A 26 16.27 -16.16 -9.33
N PHE A 27 16.68 -16.89 -8.28
CA PHE A 27 17.90 -16.59 -7.55
C PHE A 27 19.16 -16.71 -8.41
N LYS A 28 19.17 -17.59 -9.42
CA LYS A 28 20.30 -17.77 -10.32
C LYS A 28 20.33 -16.74 -11.45
N THR A 29 19.17 -16.39 -12.00
CA THR A 29 19.06 -15.49 -13.17
C THR A 29 18.88 -14.03 -12.77
N GLY A 30 18.42 -13.76 -11.56
CA GLY A 30 17.94 -12.42 -11.14
C GLY A 30 16.65 -12.02 -11.84
N PHE A 31 16.24 -10.78 -11.64
CA PHE A 31 15.13 -10.13 -12.31
C PHE A 31 15.65 -9.07 -13.29
N PRO A 32 15.04 -8.91 -14.48
CA PRO A 32 15.39 -7.85 -15.39
C PRO A 32 15.00 -6.49 -14.80
N PHE A 33 15.76 -5.46 -15.11
CA PHE A 33 15.33 -4.09 -14.86
C PHE A 33 14.27 -3.67 -15.87
N LEU A 34 13.35 -2.80 -15.42
CA LEU A 34 12.34 -2.24 -16.30
C LEU A 34 12.95 -1.20 -17.25
N LYS A 35 12.43 -1.17 -18.48
CA LYS A 35 12.83 -0.15 -19.47
C LYS A 35 11.96 1.07 -19.30
N LEU A 36 12.59 2.21 -19.01
CA LEU A 36 11.93 3.48 -18.81
C LEU A 36 11.85 4.28 -20.10
N GLU A 37 10.73 4.95 -20.32
CA GLU A 37 10.60 5.97 -21.34
C GLU A 37 10.77 7.37 -20.76
N ALA A 38 10.13 7.65 -19.62
CA ALA A 38 10.23 8.93 -18.91
C ALA A 38 9.71 8.80 -17.47
N ALA A 39 10.10 9.72 -16.60
CA ALA A 39 9.33 10.01 -15.40
C ALA A 39 8.01 10.69 -15.82
N ALA A 40 6.90 10.33 -15.17
CA ALA A 40 5.62 11.00 -15.40
C ALA A 40 5.64 12.42 -14.80
N SER A 41 5.01 13.36 -15.48
CA SER A 41 4.86 14.77 -15.07
C SER A 41 3.48 15.29 -15.47
N ILE A 42 3.17 16.52 -15.07
CA ILE A 42 1.91 17.19 -15.48
C ILE A 42 1.80 17.27 -17.00
N GLU A 43 2.91 17.52 -17.71
CA GLU A 43 2.94 17.56 -19.17
C GLU A 43 2.88 16.16 -19.80
N ARG A 44 3.10 15.12 -19.00
CA ARG A 44 3.26 13.75 -19.51
C ARG A 44 2.77 12.70 -18.53
N GLY A 45 1.47 12.41 -18.55
CA GLY A 45 0.86 11.28 -17.87
C GLY A 45 0.30 11.54 -16.48
N ILE A 46 0.42 12.75 -15.92
CA ILE A 46 -0.21 13.12 -14.65
C ILE A 46 -1.33 14.12 -14.91
N VAL A 47 -2.53 13.81 -14.47
CA VAL A 47 -3.69 14.69 -14.53
C VAL A 47 -3.66 15.65 -13.34
N ALA A 48 -3.76 16.95 -13.60
CA ALA A 48 -3.94 17.99 -12.58
C ALA A 48 -5.33 18.63 -12.79
N PRO A 49 -6.39 18.13 -12.14
CA PRO A 49 -7.75 18.60 -12.38
C PRO A 49 -7.93 20.05 -11.89
N ASN A 50 -8.50 20.89 -12.72
CA ASN A 50 -8.91 22.25 -12.33
C ASN A 50 -10.13 22.20 -11.39
N GLU A 51 -10.56 23.35 -10.88
CA GLU A 51 -11.65 23.43 -9.90
C GLU A 51 -12.98 22.86 -10.44
N ASP A 52 -13.32 23.14 -11.70
CA ASP A 52 -14.56 22.65 -12.30
C ASP A 52 -14.51 21.13 -12.52
N ASP A 53 -13.37 20.61 -12.94
CA ASP A 53 -13.17 19.17 -13.09
C ASP A 53 -13.27 18.46 -11.73
N ARG A 54 -12.68 19.02 -10.68
CA ARG A 54 -12.80 18.48 -9.31
C ARG A 54 -14.26 18.36 -8.88
N LYS A 55 -15.06 19.41 -9.11
CA LYS A 55 -16.52 19.38 -8.79
C LYS A 55 -17.25 18.29 -9.58
N LYS A 56 -16.93 18.11 -10.86
CA LYS A 56 -17.50 17.04 -11.70
C LYS A 56 -17.16 15.66 -11.15
N TYR A 57 -15.90 15.44 -10.77
CA TYR A 57 -15.45 14.13 -10.26
C TYR A 57 -16.07 13.82 -8.89
N VAL A 58 -16.14 14.78 -7.98
CA VAL A 58 -16.85 14.60 -6.70
C VAL A 58 -18.31 14.21 -6.95
N LYS A 59 -19.00 14.93 -7.87
CA LYS A 59 -20.39 14.61 -8.23
C LYS A 59 -20.52 13.21 -8.85
N ALA A 60 -19.61 12.83 -9.73
CA ALA A 60 -19.61 11.49 -10.33
C ALA A 60 -19.46 10.39 -9.26
N TRP A 61 -18.58 10.59 -8.29
CA TRP A 61 -18.40 9.66 -7.18
C TRP A 61 -19.67 9.55 -6.31
N GLU A 62 -20.29 10.66 -5.95
CA GLU A 62 -21.52 10.66 -5.18
C GLU A 62 -22.67 9.95 -5.92
N GLN A 63 -22.81 10.18 -7.23
CA GLN A 63 -23.78 9.47 -8.06
C GLN A 63 -23.50 7.97 -8.13
N TYR A 64 -22.23 7.59 -8.23
CA TYR A 64 -21.83 6.18 -8.25
C TYR A 64 -22.20 5.46 -6.94
N LYS A 65 -21.92 6.07 -5.79
CA LYS A 65 -22.34 5.53 -4.49
C LYS A 65 -23.86 5.42 -4.37
N ALA A 66 -24.59 6.45 -4.81
CA ALA A 66 -26.05 6.46 -4.78
C ALA A 66 -26.69 5.36 -5.67
N ALA A 67 -25.95 4.85 -6.67
CA ALA A 67 -26.39 3.73 -7.49
C ALA A 67 -26.26 2.35 -6.80
N GLY A 68 -25.93 2.31 -5.52
CA GLY A 68 -25.89 1.08 -4.72
C GLY A 68 -24.65 0.20 -4.95
N LYS A 69 -23.57 0.81 -5.43
CA LYS A 69 -22.30 0.13 -5.65
C LYS A 69 -21.61 -0.24 -4.35
N ARG A 70 -20.97 -1.41 -4.32
CA ARG A 70 -20.20 -1.87 -3.15
C ARG A 70 -18.81 -1.26 -3.17
N VAL A 71 -18.52 -0.46 -2.16
CA VAL A 71 -17.23 0.20 -1.96
C VAL A 71 -16.56 -0.39 -0.74
N VAL A 72 -15.28 -0.76 -0.85
CA VAL A 72 -14.48 -1.31 0.25
C VAL A 72 -13.23 -0.47 0.43
N LYS A 73 -12.84 -0.23 1.68
CA LYS A 73 -11.55 0.34 2.05
C LYS A 73 -10.63 -0.81 2.47
N PHE A 74 -9.58 -1.06 1.71
CA PHE A 74 -8.58 -2.09 1.96
C PHE A 74 -7.34 -1.45 2.58
N VAL A 75 -7.00 -1.88 3.79
CA VAL A 75 -5.92 -1.29 4.59
C VAL A 75 -4.88 -2.35 4.95
N PRO A 76 -3.72 -2.38 4.28
CA PRO A 76 -2.59 -3.18 4.73
C PRO A 76 -2.12 -2.74 6.12
N ALA A 77 -2.21 -3.64 7.11
CA ALA A 77 -1.97 -3.33 8.52
C ALA A 77 -1.10 -4.37 9.26
N SER A 78 -0.47 -5.30 8.54
CA SER A 78 0.36 -6.36 9.12
C SER A 78 1.74 -5.90 9.61
N GLY A 79 2.16 -4.67 9.27
CA GLY A 79 3.49 -4.16 9.63
C GLY A 79 3.65 -3.96 11.13
N ALA A 80 4.65 -4.63 11.74
CA ALA A 80 5.05 -4.40 13.12
C ALA A 80 5.65 -2.99 13.30
N ALA A 81 5.40 -2.38 14.46
CA ALA A 81 5.92 -1.06 14.78
C ALA A 81 7.41 -1.05 15.17
N SER A 82 8.08 -2.20 15.23
CA SER A 82 9.50 -2.31 15.64
C SER A 82 10.44 -1.36 14.88
N ARG A 83 10.21 -1.17 13.58
CA ARG A 83 11.00 -0.21 12.78
C ARG A 83 10.76 1.24 13.18
N MET A 84 9.56 1.58 13.62
CA MET A 84 9.17 2.91 14.08
C MET A 84 9.93 3.30 15.35
N PHE A 85 10.26 2.31 16.18
CA PHE A 85 10.95 2.50 17.46
C PHE A 85 12.43 2.10 17.43
N LYS A 86 13.03 1.90 16.27
CA LYS A 86 14.43 1.45 16.14
C LYS A 86 15.40 2.28 16.99
N ASP A 87 15.30 3.60 16.93
CA ASP A 87 16.19 4.51 17.67
C ASP A 87 15.95 4.46 19.18
N MET A 88 14.70 4.23 19.60
CA MET A 88 14.37 4.08 21.02
C MET A 88 14.83 2.73 21.59
N PHE A 89 14.79 1.65 20.81
CA PHE A 89 15.43 0.39 21.18
C PHE A 89 16.94 0.56 21.35
N ALA A 90 17.57 1.23 20.38
CA ALA A 90 19.01 1.50 20.44
C ALA A 90 19.37 2.34 21.69
N PHE A 91 18.55 3.31 22.07
CA PHE A 91 18.75 4.10 23.30
C PHE A 91 18.63 3.23 24.57
N VAL A 92 17.65 2.34 24.66
CA VAL A 92 17.50 1.43 25.82
C VAL A 92 18.71 0.52 25.99
N ASP A 93 19.28 0.05 24.86
CA ASP A 93 20.43 -0.87 24.83
C ASP A 93 21.80 -0.15 24.87
N ALA A 94 21.82 1.19 24.80
CA ALA A 94 23.05 1.98 24.80
C ALA A 94 23.81 1.90 26.14
N ASP A 95 25.08 2.25 26.12
CA ASP A 95 25.97 2.34 27.29
C ASP A 95 25.90 3.69 28.02
N TYR A 96 25.03 4.60 27.58
CA TYR A 96 24.75 5.90 28.19
C TYR A 96 23.29 5.99 28.64
N ASP A 97 23.00 6.79 29.69
CA ASP A 97 21.66 6.84 30.31
C ASP A 97 20.86 8.11 29.99
N VAL A 98 21.50 9.11 29.41
CA VAL A 98 20.90 10.41 29.09
C VAL A 98 20.83 10.58 27.58
N PRO A 99 19.73 11.13 27.02
CA PRO A 99 19.61 11.36 25.59
C PRO A 99 20.78 12.13 25.00
N THR A 100 21.41 11.59 23.94
CA THR A 100 22.58 12.18 23.28
C THR A 100 22.31 12.59 21.86
N SER A 101 21.59 11.79 21.09
CA SER A 101 21.23 12.08 19.71
C SER A 101 20.11 13.13 19.61
N ASP A 102 20.05 13.85 18.49
CA ASP A 102 18.98 14.81 18.25
C ASP A 102 17.60 14.12 18.21
N PHE A 103 17.55 12.87 17.77
CA PHE A 103 16.32 12.08 17.78
C PHE A 103 15.82 11.81 19.21
N GLU A 104 16.71 11.34 20.08
CA GLU A 104 16.41 11.06 21.49
C GLU A 104 16.01 12.34 22.24
N LYS A 105 16.75 13.41 22.07
CA LYS A 105 16.45 14.72 22.66
C LYS A 105 15.08 15.21 22.21
N LYS A 106 14.81 15.18 20.90
CA LYS A 106 13.50 15.58 20.35
C LYS A 106 12.34 14.76 20.93
N TYR A 107 12.54 13.46 21.11
CA TYR A 107 11.54 12.59 21.72
C TYR A 107 11.23 13.00 23.16
N PHE A 108 12.23 13.08 24.03
CA PHE A 108 12.03 13.38 25.46
C PHE A 108 11.63 14.82 25.73
N ASP A 109 12.16 15.79 24.99
CA ASP A 109 11.81 17.22 25.14
C ASP A 109 10.33 17.49 24.75
N ASN A 110 9.72 16.63 23.96
CA ASN A 110 8.34 16.76 23.49
C ASN A 110 7.43 15.61 23.92
N ILE A 111 7.84 14.81 24.91
CA ILE A 111 7.15 13.57 25.29
C ILE A 111 5.67 13.79 25.65
N GLU A 112 5.31 14.94 26.21
CA GLU A 112 3.95 15.31 26.58
C GLU A 112 3.01 15.49 25.37
N LYS A 113 3.57 15.68 24.17
CA LYS A 113 2.79 15.87 22.94
C LYS A 113 2.30 14.57 22.31
N PHE A 114 2.89 13.45 22.69
CA PHE A 114 2.45 12.17 22.16
C PHE A 114 1.07 11.75 22.71
N ALA A 115 0.22 11.24 21.84
CA ALA A 115 -1.11 10.75 22.21
C ALA A 115 -1.10 9.64 23.27
N PHE A 116 -0.02 8.90 23.36
CA PHE A 116 0.19 7.85 24.35
C PHE A 116 0.77 8.32 25.69
N TYR A 117 1.06 9.62 25.84
CA TYR A 117 1.71 10.16 27.05
C TYR A 117 0.99 9.77 28.35
N GLY A 118 -0.34 9.94 28.39
CA GLY A 118 -1.12 9.64 29.59
C GLY A 118 -1.08 8.16 29.97
N GLU A 119 -1.19 7.26 28.99
CA GLU A 119 -1.08 5.82 29.24
C GLU A 119 0.34 5.42 29.67
N LEU A 120 1.36 6.04 29.03
CA LEU A 120 2.75 5.80 29.39
C LEU A 120 3.07 6.27 30.81
N ASP A 121 2.56 7.44 31.21
CA ASP A 121 2.74 7.98 32.56
C ASP A 121 2.12 7.04 33.62
N ALA A 122 0.89 6.56 33.37
CA ALA A 122 0.21 5.61 34.24
C ALA A 122 0.99 4.28 34.40
N VAL A 123 1.56 3.79 33.32
CA VAL A 123 2.38 2.57 33.33
C VAL A 123 3.69 2.79 34.07
N CYS A 124 4.35 3.95 33.88
CA CYS A 124 5.54 4.32 34.64
C CYS A 124 5.23 4.40 36.15
N GLN A 125 4.13 5.02 36.55
CA GLN A 125 3.72 5.08 37.95
C GLN A 125 3.49 3.68 38.54
N LYS A 126 2.88 2.79 37.79
CA LYS A 126 2.63 1.40 38.21
C LYS A 126 3.93 0.59 38.37
N ASN A 127 4.84 0.68 37.41
CA ASN A 127 6.03 -0.16 37.32
C ASN A 127 7.23 0.40 38.13
N GLU A 128 7.38 1.73 38.13
CA GLU A 128 8.52 2.44 38.72
C GLU A 128 8.15 3.17 40.04
N GLY A 129 6.87 3.27 40.35
CA GLY A 129 6.38 4.06 41.50
C GLY A 129 6.40 5.57 41.27
N LYS A 130 6.73 6.03 40.08
CA LYS A 130 6.89 7.45 39.69
C LYS A 130 6.41 7.68 38.27
N GLY A 131 5.86 8.88 38.02
CA GLY A 131 5.48 9.32 36.69
C GLY A 131 6.67 9.76 35.83
N ILE A 132 6.43 9.98 34.55
CA ILE A 132 7.43 10.33 33.54
C ILE A 132 8.27 11.56 33.97
N LYS A 133 7.62 12.63 34.43
CA LYS A 133 8.32 13.87 34.84
C LYS A 133 9.33 13.63 35.96
N ALA A 134 8.97 12.84 36.97
CA ALA A 134 9.85 12.50 38.07
C ALA A 134 11.02 11.62 37.60
N LEU A 135 10.76 10.64 36.77
CA LEU A 135 11.81 9.76 36.21
C LEU A 135 12.82 10.55 35.37
N ILE A 136 12.35 11.47 34.51
CA ILE A 136 13.21 12.33 33.70
C ILE A 136 14.02 13.28 34.59
N ALA A 137 13.41 13.88 35.62
CA ALA A 137 14.10 14.77 36.55
C ALA A 137 15.24 14.08 37.33
N GLU A 138 15.12 12.77 37.55
CA GLU A 138 16.14 11.92 38.16
C GLU A 138 17.18 11.37 37.15
N GLY A 139 17.05 11.70 35.87
CA GLY A 139 17.91 11.17 34.81
C GLY A 139 17.56 9.74 34.34
N ASN A 140 16.42 9.18 34.78
CA ASN A 140 16.02 7.81 34.47
C ASN A 140 15.18 7.72 33.16
N TYR A 141 15.75 8.22 32.07
CA TYR A 141 15.13 8.22 30.74
C TYR A 141 14.88 6.82 30.19
N LYS A 142 15.80 5.86 30.46
CA LYS A 142 15.68 4.47 30.00
C LYS A 142 14.47 3.75 30.57
N ALA A 143 14.09 4.03 31.82
CA ALA A 143 12.89 3.47 32.41
C ALA A 143 11.63 3.91 31.64
N VAL A 144 11.56 5.18 31.25
CA VAL A 144 10.45 5.70 30.44
C VAL A 144 10.40 5.00 29.07
N ALA A 145 11.52 4.94 28.36
CA ALA A 145 11.60 4.28 27.06
C ALA A 145 11.27 2.77 27.15
N ALA A 146 11.77 2.08 28.18
CA ALA A 146 11.50 0.66 28.39
C ALA A 146 10.01 0.41 28.67
N ASN A 147 9.36 1.24 29.47
CA ASN A 147 7.91 1.15 29.74
C ASN A 147 7.05 1.41 28.48
N MET A 148 7.53 2.20 27.51
CA MET A 148 6.87 2.31 26.22
C MET A 148 7.04 1.04 25.37
N LEU A 149 8.26 0.48 25.31
CA LEU A 149 8.63 -0.55 24.33
C LEU A 149 8.30 -1.97 24.78
N LYS A 150 8.52 -2.31 26.06
CA LYS A 150 8.52 -3.68 26.56
C LYS A 150 7.13 -4.16 26.99
N ALA A 151 6.98 -5.50 27.06
CA ALA A 151 5.70 -6.15 27.41
C ALA A 151 5.17 -5.81 28.80
N GLU A 152 6.03 -5.49 29.74
CA GLU A 152 5.66 -5.05 31.09
C GLU A 152 5.02 -3.65 31.10
N GLY A 153 5.23 -2.88 30.03
CA GLY A 153 4.68 -1.54 29.82
C GLY A 153 3.58 -1.49 28.77
N LEU A 154 3.71 -0.56 27.82
CA LEU A 154 2.74 -0.42 26.72
C LEU A 154 2.92 -1.46 25.61
N ASN A 155 4.03 -2.19 25.60
CA ASN A 155 4.37 -3.20 24.60
C ASN A 155 4.42 -2.67 23.15
N TYR A 156 4.69 -1.40 22.95
CA TYR A 156 4.69 -0.77 21.62
C TYR A 156 5.75 -1.36 20.69
N GLY A 157 6.82 -1.94 21.22
CA GLY A 157 7.85 -2.62 20.45
C GLY A 157 7.37 -3.88 19.71
N GLN A 158 6.26 -4.49 20.16
CA GLN A 158 5.70 -5.72 19.59
C GLN A 158 4.34 -5.50 18.90
N LEU A 159 3.66 -4.39 19.19
CA LEU A 159 2.35 -4.12 18.61
C LEU A 159 2.45 -3.66 17.14
N PRO A 160 1.41 -3.89 16.33
CA PRO A 160 1.33 -3.34 14.99
C PRO A 160 1.00 -1.83 15.04
N LYS A 161 1.45 -1.07 14.06
CA LYS A 161 1.20 0.38 13.98
C LYS A 161 -0.28 0.74 14.13
N GLY A 162 -1.17 -0.07 13.58
CA GLY A 162 -2.61 0.18 13.60
C GLY A 162 -3.25 0.26 14.99
N LEU A 163 -2.56 -0.23 16.02
CA LEU A 163 -3.04 -0.27 17.40
C LEU A 163 -2.32 0.70 18.34
N LEU A 164 -1.38 1.49 17.85
CA LEU A 164 -0.69 2.53 18.62
C LEU A 164 -1.52 3.82 18.68
N LEU A 165 -1.40 4.57 19.74
CA LEU A 165 -2.08 5.86 19.85
C LEU A 165 -1.35 6.94 19.04
N PHE A 166 -2.01 7.47 18.01
CA PHE A 166 -1.41 8.46 17.10
C PHE A 166 -1.87 9.89 17.38
N HIS A 167 -3.18 10.11 17.60
CA HIS A 167 -3.75 11.44 17.66
C HIS A 167 -4.58 11.65 18.92
N ASN A 168 -4.44 12.85 19.52
CA ASN A 168 -5.22 13.28 20.66
C ASN A 168 -6.55 13.92 20.24
N TYR A 169 -7.61 13.62 21.01
CA TYR A 169 -8.93 14.23 20.89
C TYR A 169 -9.51 14.49 22.27
N PRO A 170 -10.46 15.41 22.41
CA PRO A 170 -11.14 15.65 23.70
C PRO A 170 -11.78 14.39 24.30
N GLU A 171 -12.27 13.49 23.43
CA GLU A 171 -12.90 12.23 23.81
C GLU A 171 -11.90 11.10 24.15
N GLY A 172 -10.62 11.36 23.98
CA GLY A 172 -9.53 10.41 24.16
C GLY A 172 -8.76 10.14 22.89
N PRO A 173 -7.55 9.57 23.02
CA PRO A 173 -6.66 9.34 21.88
C PRO A 173 -7.19 8.24 20.94
N ARG A 174 -6.83 8.35 19.66
CA ARG A 174 -7.18 7.39 18.61
C ARG A 174 -5.98 6.69 18.02
N THR A 175 -6.21 5.44 17.62
CA THR A 175 -5.28 4.63 16.85
C THR A 175 -5.47 4.87 15.34
N PRO A 176 -4.46 4.51 14.51
CA PRO A 176 -4.62 4.54 13.04
C PRO A 176 -5.80 3.69 12.56
N MET A 177 -6.07 2.53 13.18
CA MET A 177 -7.24 1.73 12.85
C MET A 177 -8.54 2.54 13.01
N GLU A 178 -8.70 3.27 14.11
CA GLU A 178 -9.86 4.14 14.35
C GLU A 178 -9.95 5.25 13.30
N GLU A 179 -8.81 5.87 12.92
CA GLU A 179 -8.78 6.90 11.87
C GLU A 179 -9.23 6.33 10.52
N HIS A 180 -8.88 5.08 10.20
CA HIS A 180 -9.38 4.43 8.98
C HIS A 180 -10.88 4.11 9.03
N LEU A 181 -11.47 3.83 10.21
CA LEU A 181 -12.92 3.71 10.36
C LEU A 181 -13.60 5.05 10.08
N VAL A 182 -13.08 6.15 10.63
CA VAL A 182 -13.57 7.50 10.36
C VAL A 182 -13.49 7.84 8.88
N GLU A 183 -12.36 7.61 8.24
CA GLU A 183 -12.21 7.81 6.80
C GLU A 183 -13.20 6.96 5.99
N GLY A 184 -13.42 5.70 6.38
CA GLY A 184 -14.40 4.82 5.75
C GLY A 184 -15.80 5.42 5.74
N ALA A 185 -16.23 6.01 6.85
CA ALA A 185 -17.50 6.71 6.95
C ALA A 185 -17.57 7.96 6.05
N LEU A 186 -16.46 8.70 5.92
CA LEU A 186 -16.47 10.02 5.28
C LEU A 186 -16.46 9.95 3.74
N TYR A 187 -15.78 8.97 3.11
CA TYR A 187 -15.70 8.91 1.65
C TYR A 187 -16.02 7.55 1.02
N ALA A 188 -16.03 6.47 1.81
CA ALA A 188 -16.22 5.10 1.30
C ALA A 188 -17.56 4.47 1.72
N ALA A 189 -18.41 5.17 2.49
CA ALA A 189 -19.73 4.67 2.84
C ALA A 189 -20.68 4.75 1.63
N SER A 190 -21.38 3.66 1.38
CA SER A 190 -22.41 3.52 0.33
C SER A 190 -23.62 2.82 0.92
N ASN A 191 -24.84 3.28 0.59
CA ASN A 191 -26.10 2.74 1.13
C ASN A 191 -26.15 2.69 2.67
N GLY A 192 -25.54 3.67 3.35
CA GLY A 192 -25.53 3.72 4.82
C GLY A 192 -24.58 2.70 5.47
N GLU A 193 -23.71 2.06 4.72
CA GLU A 193 -22.74 1.07 5.21
C GLU A 193 -21.32 1.39 4.73
N ALA A 194 -20.34 1.28 5.62
CA ALA A 194 -18.91 1.37 5.32
C ALA A 194 -18.26 0.02 5.50
N HIS A 195 -17.65 -0.49 4.41
CA HIS A 195 -16.89 -1.74 4.43
C HIS A 195 -15.41 -1.43 4.56
N VAL A 196 -14.76 -1.92 5.62
CA VAL A 196 -13.34 -1.73 5.88
C VAL A 196 -12.68 -3.09 6.08
N HIS A 197 -11.67 -3.38 5.27
CA HIS A 197 -10.90 -4.62 5.35
C HIS A 197 -9.47 -4.33 5.76
N PHE A 198 -9.01 -5.02 6.81
CA PHE A 198 -7.63 -4.94 7.28
C PHE A 198 -6.89 -6.24 6.99
N THR A 199 -5.69 -6.14 6.40
CA THR A 199 -4.77 -7.29 6.39
C THR A 199 -3.86 -7.19 7.60
N VAL A 200 -3.84 -8.22 8.42
CA VAL A 200 -3.12 -8.25 9.70
C VAL A 200 -2.26 -9.51 9.80
N SER A 201 -1.27 -9.51 10.68
CA SER A 201 -0.53 -10.71 11.00
C SER A 201 -1.33 -11.60 11.97
N HIS A 202 -1.07 -12.91 11.96
CA HIS A 202 -1.78 -13.88 12.79
C HIS A 202 -1.72 -13.53 14.27
N GLU A 203 -0.54 -13.18 14.78
CA GLU A 203 -0.32 -12.83 16.17
C GLU A 203 -1.09 -11.59 16.65
N HIS A 204 -1.50 -10.72 15.75
CA HIS A 204 -2.20 -9.48 16.09
C HIS A 204 -3.71 -9.49 15.77
N MET A 205 -4.19 -10.54 15.11
CA MET A 205 -5.59 -10.65 14.67
C MET A 205 -6.60 -10.40 15.81
N GLU A 206 -6.42 -11.07 16.94
CA GLU A 206 -7.34 -10.96 18.07
C GLU A 206 -7.31 -9.56 18.71
N LEU A 207 -6.14 -8.91 18.75
CA LEU A 207 -6.02 -7.53 19.25
C LEU A 207 -6.77 -6.53 18.37
N PHE A 208 -6.69 -6.69 17.04
CA PHE A 208 -7.47 -5.87 16.12
C PHE A 208 -8.98 -6.08 16.28
N LYS A 209 -9.44 -7.34 16.38
CA LYS A 209 -10.86 -7.67 16.60
C LYS A 209 -11.40 -7.08 17.91
N GLN A 210 -10.62 -7.19 18.98
CA GLN A 210 -10.98 -6.60 20.27
C GLN A 210 -11.10 -5.08 20.20
N LYS A 211 -10.15 -4.41 19.55
CA LYS A 211 -10.20 -2.94 19.38
C LYS A 211 -11.41 -2.53 18.54
N VAL A 212 -11.71 -3.24 17.46
CA VAL A 212 -12.92 -3.00 16.65
C VAL A 212 -14.18 -3.16 17.49
N ALA A 213 -14.31 -4.25 18.25
CA ALA A 213 -15.47 -4.49 19.11
C ALA A 213 -15.68 -3.39 20.17
N GLN A 214 -14.60 -2.77 20.64
CA GLN A 214 -14.67 -1.66 21.61
C GLN A 214 -15.07 -0.32 20.97
N LYS A 215 -14.75 -0.09 19.69
CA LYS A 215 -14.77 1.26 19.09
C LYS A 215 -15.79 1.43 17.97
N ALA A 216 -16.04 0.40 17.17
CA ALA A 216 -16.84 0.52 15.95
C ALA A 216 -18.26 1.05 16.18
N ASP A 217 -18.95 0.59 17.22
CA ASP A 217 -20.31 1.03 17.54
C ASP A 217 -20.40 2.54 17.86
N GLY A 218 -19.37 3.09 18.51
CA GLY A 218 -19.28 4.52 18.78
C GLY A 218 -19.21 5.35 17.50
N TYR A 219 -18.38 4.91 16.55
CA TYR A 219 -18.27 5.56 15.23
C TYR A 219 -19.51 5.34 14.38
N ALA A 220 -20.13 4.15 14.42
CA ALA A 220 -21.38 3.87 13.73
C ALA A 220 -22.49 4.84 14.16
N LYS A 221 -22.63 5.07 15.45
CA LYS A 221 -23.59 6.06 16.01
C LYS A 221 -23.23 7.49 15.62
N LYS A 222 -21.94 7.85 15.72
CA LYS A 222 -21.46 9.21 15.40
C LYS A 222 -21.74 9.60 13.95
N TYR A 223 -21.53 8.68 13.00
CA TYR A 223 -21.69 8.93 11.56
C TYR A 223 -23.03 8.47 10.99
N GLY A 224 -23.90 7.81 11.78
CA GLY A 224 -25.20 7.33 11.32
C GLY A 224 -25.10 6.24 10.25
N ILE A 225 -24.10 5.39 10.33
CA ILE A 225 -23.83 4.31 9.37
C ILE A 225 -23.66 2.97 10.08
N LYS A 226 -23.72 1.88 9.33
CA LYS A 226 -23.31 0.56 9.75
C LYS A 226 -21.88 0.29 9.26
N TYR A 227 -21.06 -0.34 10.08
CA TYR A 227 -19.76 -0.87 9.66
C TYR A 227 -19.84 -2.36 9.38
N ASP A 228 -19.24 -2.78 8.26
CA ASP A 228 -18.86 -4.16 7.95
C ASP A 228 -17.33 -4.22 7.92
N ILE A 229 -16.73 -4.74 9.00
CA ILE A 229 -15.28 -4.78 9.19
C ILE A 229 -14.81 -6.21 9.08
N SER A 230 -13.87 -6.45 8.17
CA SER A 230 -13.32 -7.78 7.92
C SER A 230 -11.80 -7.78 8.00
N PHE A 231 -11.24 -8.97 8.18
CA PHE A 231 -9.80 -9.18 8.34
C PHE A 231 -9.34 -10.34 7.47
N SER A 232 -8.11 -10.27 6.99
CA SER A 232 -7.41 -11.41 6.41
C SER A 232 -5.94 -11.40 6.80
N GLU A 233 -5.31 -12.56 6.69
CA GLU A 233 -3.88 -12.74 6.85
C GLU A 233 -3.24 -12.95 5.48
N GLN A 234 -1.96 -12.60 5.33
CA GLN A 234 -1.21 -13.00 4.16
C GLN A 234 -1.22 -14.52 4.03
N LYS A 235 -1.54 -15.02 2.84
CA LYS A 235 -1.66 -16.47 2.64
C LYS A 235 -0.31 -17.17 2.73
N PRO A 236 -0.19 -18.30 3.48
CA PRO A 236 1.04 -19.07 3.54
C PRO A 236 1.55 -19.56 2.18
N SER A 237 0.66 -19.75 1.21
CA SER A 237 1.01 -20.13 -0.18
C SER A 237 1.76 -19.05 -0.95
N THR A 238 1.77 -17.82 -0.45
CA THR A 238 2.53 -16.69 -1.01
C THR A 238 3.90 -16.50 -0.39
N ASP A 239 4.26 -17.30 0.61
CA ASP A 239 5.60 -17.32 1.16
C ASP A 239 6.61 -17.77 0.10
N THR A 240 7.79 -17.17 0.13
CA THR A 240 8.88 -17.48 -0.81
C THR A 240 9.99 -18.24 -0.12
N ILE A 241 10.63 -19.16 -0.85
CA ILE A 241 11.79 -19.88 -0.33
C ILE A 241 12.97 -18.92 -0.17
N ALA A 242 13.73 -19.08 0.92
CA ALA A 242 15.03 -18.42 1.07
C ALA A 242 16.14 -19.28 0.44
N ALA A 243 17.15 -18.64 -0.09
CA ALA A 243 18.30 -19.32 -0.69
C ALA A 243 19.63 -18.91 -0.03
N ASN A 244 20.61 -19.79 -0.08
CA ASN A 244 21.99 -19.46 0.21
C ASN A 244 22.57 -18.54 -0.88
N PRO A 245 23.71 -17.87 -0.65
CA PRO A 245 24.36 -17.04 -1.67
C PRO A 245 24.68 -17.78 -2.99
N ASP A 246 24.80 -19.10 -2.96
CA ASP A 246 25.04 -19.96 -4.14
C ASP A 246 23.73 -20.35 -4.88
N GLY A 247 22.57 -19.89 -4.40
CA GLY A 247 21.26 -20.19 -4.98
C GLY A 247 20.66 -21.54 -4.56
N THR A 248 21.28 -22.27 -3.64
CA THR A 248 20.68 -23.48 -3.04
C THR A 248 19.68 -23.13 -1.96
N PRO A 249 18.68 -24.00 -1.67
CA PRO A 249 17.70 -23.72 -0.61
C PRO A 249 18.37 -23.51 0.76
N PHE A 250 17.99 -22.42 1.44
CA PHE A 250 18.43 -22.18 2.81
C PHE A 250 17.63 -23.06 3.78
N ARG A 251 18.32 -23.70 4.72
CA ARG A 251 17.70 -24.60 5.70
C ARG A 251 17.87 -24.09 7.12
N ASN A 252 16.83 -24.28 7.91
CA ASN A 252 16.87 -24.10 9.35
C ASN A 252 17.76 -25.16 10.03
N SER A 253 18.06 -24.99 11.31
CA SER A 253 18.87 -25.91 12.11
C SER A 253 18.29 -27.32 12.20
N ASP A 254 16.98 -27.49 12.08
CA ASP A 254 16.26 -28.75 12.04
C ASP A 254 16.21 -29.41 10.65
N GLY A 255 16.86 -28.80 9.66
CA GLY A 255 16.89 -29.28 8.27
C GLY A 255 15.69 -28.86 7.41
N SER A 256 14.67 -28.24 7.98
CA SER A 256 13.52 -27.73 7.23
C SER A 256 13.90 -26.58 6.30
N LEU A 257 13.14 -26.39 5.21
CA LEU A 257 13.29 -25.23 4.33
C LEU A 257 12.91 -23.94 5.07
N LEU A 258 13.68 -22.88 4.86
CA LEU A 258 13.31 -21.56 5.35
C LEU A 258 12.41 -20.86 4.33
N PHE A 259 11.22 -20.46 4.77
CA PHE A 259 10.32 -19.60 4.03
C PHE A 259 10.28 -18.20 4.64
N ARG A 260 10.03 -17.22 3.80
CA ARG A 260 9.84 -15.82 4.21
C ARG A 260 8.57 -15.26 3.58
N PRO A 261 7.90 -14.29 4.24
CA PRO A 261 6.80 -13.57 3.60
C PRO A 261 7.24 -12.97 2.26
N GLY A 262 6.40 -13.07 1.25
CA GLY A 262 6.67 -12.57 -0.11
C GLY A 262 6.63 -11.04 -0.26
N GLY A 263 6.55 -10.30 0.84
CA GLY A 263 6.38 -8.84 0.84
C GLY A 263 4.92 -8.43 0.60
N HIS A 264 4.69 -7.13 0.41
CA HIS A 264 3.32 -6.62 0.19
C HIS A 264 2.70 -7.07 -1.14
N GLY A 265 3.50 -7.57 -2.08
CA GLY A 265 3.01 -8.16 -3.33
C GLY A 265 2.15 -9.40 -3.11
N ALA A 266 2.39 -10.15 -2.04
CA ALA A 266 1.55 -11.28 -1.65
C ALA A 266 0.08 -10.89 -1.40
N LEU A 267 -0.18 -9.63 -1.05
CA LEU A 267 -1.52 -9.12 -0.76
C LEU A 267 -2.43 -9.00 -2.00
N ILE A 268 -1.92 -9.21 -3.20
CA ILE A 268 -2.77 -9.31 -4.40
C ILE A 268 -3.78 -10.45 -4.27
N GLU A 269 -3.41 -11.55 -3.62
CA GLU A 269 -4.30 -12.67 -3.32
C GLU A 269 -5.41 -12.28 -2.33
N ASN A 270 -5.07 -11.47 -1.31
CA ASN A 270 -6.06 -10.95 -0.37
C ASN A 270 -7.01 -9.96 -1.07
N LEU A 271 -6.48 -9.08 -1.90
CA LEU A 271 -7.25 -8.11 -2.67
C LEU A 271 -8.20 -8.81 -3.65
N ASN A 272 -7.76 -9.91 -4.27
CA ASN A 272 -8.55 -10.72 -5.20
C ASN A 272 -9.80 -11.36 -4.56
N GLU A 273 -9.80 -11.57 -3.25
CA GLU A 273 -10.94 -12.13 -2.51
C GLU A 273 -11.95 -11.08 -2.04
N ILE A 274 -11.65 -9.79 -2.23
CA ILE A 274 -12.55 -8.72 -1.84
C ILE A 274 -13.67 -8.58 -2.88
N GLU A 275 -14.90 -8.86 -2.44
CA GLU A 275 -16.08 -8.60 -3.26
C GLU A 275 -16.41 -7.10 -3.19
N ALA A 276 -16.12 -6.38 -4.26
CA ALA A 276 -16.39 -4.95 -4.39
C ALA A 276 -16.47 -4.50 -5.85
N ASP A 277 -17.13 -3.38 -6.08
CA ASP A 277 -17.07 -2.63 -7.35
C ASP A 277 -15.86 -1.71 -7.37
N VAL A 278 -15.60 -1.03 -6.25
CA VAL A 278 -14.49 -0.11 -6.05
C VAL A 278 -13.79 -0.38 -4.72
N ILE A 279 -12.47 -0.37 -4.74
CA ILE A 279 -11.62 -0.58 -3.55
C ILE A 279 -10.66 0.59 -3.39
N PHE A 280 -10.73 1.29 -2.25
CA PHE A 280 -9.68 2.22 -1.84
C PHE A 280 -8.56 1.47 -1.13
N VAL A 281 -7.31 1.69 -1.54
CA VAL A 281 -6.13 1.11 -0.91
C VAL A 281 -5.29 2.22 -0.28
N LYS A 282 -5.05 2.13 1.00
CA LYS A 282 -4.25 3.12 1.76
C LYS A 282 -3.51 2.42 2.90
N ASN A 283 -2.25 2.76 3.10
CA ASN A 283 -1.47 2.20 4.20
C ASN A 283 -2.01 2.64 5.57
N ILE A 284 -1.88 1.75 6.56
CA ILE A 284 -2.38 1.95 7.93
C ILE A 284 -1.85 3.23 8.60
N ASP A 285 -0.63 3.63 8.31
CA ASP A 285 0.04 4.74 8.99
C ASP A 285 -0.13 6.11 8.31
N ASN A 286 -0.74 6.16 7.12
CA ASN A 286 -1.02 7.41 6.43
C ASN A 286 -2.39 7.97 6.84
N VAL A 287 -2.47 8.52 8.02
CA VAL A 287 -3.69 9.08 8.62
C VAL A 287 -3.41 10.45 9.23
N VAL A 288 -4.47 11.26 9.34
CA VAL A 288 -4.41 12.61 9.93
C VAL A 288 -5.52 12.81 10.95
N PRO A 289 -5.39 13.75 11.90
CA PRO A 289 -6.48 14.13 12.79
C PRO A 289 -7.67 14.74 12.03
N ASP A 290 -8.84 14.75 12.67
CA ASP A 290 -10.12 15.18 12.08
C ASP A 290 -10.04 16.58 11.44
N ARG A 291 -9.25 17.50 12.02
CA ARG A 291 -9.09 18.87 11.49
C ARG A 291 -8.49 18.92 10.08
N LEU A 292 -7.72 17.90 9.67
CA LEU A 292 -7.07 17.81 8.35
C LEU A 292 -7.77 16.84 7.39
N LYS A 293 -8.76 16.06 7.88
CA LYS A 293 -9.49 15.10 7.04
C LYS A 293 -10.29 15.71 5.87
N PRO A 294 -10.82 16.94 5.95
CA PRO A 294 -11.57 17.50 4.83
C PRO A 294 -10.81 17.49 3.49
N GLU A 295 -9.53 17.85 3.49
CA GLU A 295 -8.69 17.80 2.29
C GLU A 295 -8.50 16.34 1.79
N THR A 296 -8.22 15.43 2.70
CA THR A 296 -8.11 13.99 2.36
C THR A 296 -9.40 13.47 1.75
N VAL A 297 -10.54 13.77 2.35
CA VAL A 297 -11.86 13.31 1.88
C VAL A 297 -12.17 13.85 0.48
N GLU A 298 -11.98 15.15 0.26
CA GLU A 298 -12.21 15.77 -1.05
C GLU A 298 -11.39 15.08 -2.13
N TRP A 299 -10.09 14.90 -1.91
CA TRP A 299 -9.20 14.30 -2.91
C TRP A 299 -9.43 12.80 -3.10
N LYS A 300 -9.89 12.09 -2.07
CA LYS A 300 -10.37 10.70 -2.23
C LYS A 300 -11.60 10.62 -3.14
N GLN A 301 -12.53 11.54 -2.98
CA GLN A 301 -13.72 11.64 -3.84
C GLN A 301 -13.32 12.02 -5.28
N ILE A 302 -12.34 12.91 -5.46
CA ILE A 302 -11.86 13.31 -6.78
C ILE A 302 -11.23 12.13 -7.52
N ILE A 303 -10.27 11.42 -6.91
CA ILE A 303 -9.62 10.29 -7.59
C ILE A 303 -10.60 9.14 -7.86
N ALA A 304 -11.56 8.92 -6.98
CA ALA A 304 -12.63 7.96 -7.20
C ALA A 304 -13.57 8.39 -8.34
N GLY A 305 -13.88 9.67 -8.44
CA GLY A 305 -14.67 10.23 -9.54
C GLY A 305 -13.96 10.10 -10.90
N VAL A 306 -12.64 10.33 -10.93
CA VAL A 306 -11.82 10.05 -12.13
C VAL A 306 -11.95 8.58 -12.53
N LEU A 307 -11.78 7.67 -11.58
CA LEU A 307 -11.87 6.23 -11.81
C LEU A 307 -13.20 5.83 -12.44
N VAL A 308 -14.31 6.18 -11.81
CA VAL A 308 -15.64 5.73 -12.25
C VAL A 308 -16.05 6.35 -13.58
N THR A 309 -15.61 7.58 -13.86
CA THR A 309 -15.82 8.25 -15.15
C THR A 309 -15.08 7.55 -16.28
N LEU A 310 -13.80 7.22 -16.09
CA LEU A 310 -13.02 6.53 -17.10
C LEU A 310 -13.47 5.08 -17.29
N GLN A 311 -13.83 4.39 -16.20
CA GLN A 311 -14.36 3.02 -16.28
C GLN A 311 -15.66 2.97 -17.07
N GLU A 312 -16.61 3.86 -16.82
CA GLU A 312 -17.88 3.88 -17.55
C GLU A 312 -17.65 4.11 -19.05
N LYS A 313 -16.74 5.03 -19.40
CA LYS A 313 -16.37 5.27 -20.80
C LYS A 313 -15.73 4.05 -21.45
N ALA A 314 -14.84 3.36 -20.75
CA ALA A 314 -14.24 2.10 -21.23
C ALA A 314 -15.31 1.02 -21.44
N PHE A 315 -16.31 0.94 -20.56
CA PHE A 315 -17.41 -0.01 -20.66
C PHE A 315 -18.36 0.31 -21.81
N GLU A 316 -18.64 1.59 -22.08
CA GLU A 316 -19.39 2.03 -23.28
C GLU A 316 -18.69 1.53 -24.55
N TYR A 317 -17.39 1.72 -24.67
CA TYR A 317 -16.62 1.27 -25.82
C TYR A 317 -16.59 -0.27 -25.94
N LEU A 318 -16.46 -0.99 -24.86
CA LEU A 318 -16.53 -2.47 -24.88
C LEU A 318 -17.89 -2.97 -25.37
N ARG A 319 -18.99 -2.35 -24.90
CA ARG A 319 -20.34 -2.67 -25.37
C ARG A 319 -20.51 -2.34 -26.88
N LEU A 320 -19.96 -1.22 -27.33
CA LEU A 320 -19.95 -0.86 -28.75
C LEU A 320 -19.20 -1.90 -29.58
N LEU A 321 -18.01 -2.30 -29.15
CA LEU A 321 -17.20 -3.31 -29.83
C LEU A 321 -17.89 -4.70 -29.83
N ASP A 322 -18.71 -5.01 -28.82
CA ASP A 322 -19.50 -6.25 -28.75
C ASP A 322 -20.59 -6.31 -29.82
N THR A 323 -21.09 -5.18 -30.30
CA THR A 323 -22.10 -5.16 -31.37
C THR A 323 -21.56 -5.66 -32.70
N GLY A 324 -20.23 -5.61 -32.90
CA GLY A 324 -19.59 -5.90 -34.19
C GLY A 324 -19.92 -4.89 -35.28
N THR A 325 -20.61 -3.79 -34.93
CA THR A 325 -21.03 -2.73 -35.87
C THR A 325 -20.59 -1.38 -35.33
N TYR A 326 -19.57 -0.81 -35.94
CA TYR A 326 -18.97 0.47 -35.56
C TYR A 326 -18.35 1.16 -36.79
N THR A 327 -18.27 2.49 -36.75
CA THR A 327 -17.65 3.27 -37.81
C THR A 327 -16.14 3.42 -37.57
N HIS A 328 -15.44 3.83 -38.61
CA HIS A 328 -14.01 4.13 -38.53
C HIS A 328 -13.74 5.24 -37.49
N GLU A 329 -14.57 6.29 -37.48
CA GLU A 329 -14.46 7.40 -36.53
C GLU A 329 -14.64 6.94 -35.08
N GLN A 330 -15.53 5.95 -34.81
CA GLN A 330 -15.68 5.37 -33.49
C GLN A 330 -14.44 4.60 -33.07
N ILE A 331 -13.82 3.86 -33.98
CA ILE A 331 -12.54 3.17 -33.70
C ILE A 331 -11.43 4.18 -33.38
N GLU A 332 -11.32 5.25 -34.16
CA GLU A 332 -10.36 6.32 -33.89
C GLU A 332 -10.59 7.01 -32.53
N GLU A 333 -11.86 7.20 -32.16
CA GLU A 333 -12.21 7.72 -30.83
C GLU A 333 -11.73 6.79 -29.72
N ILE A 334 -11.93 5.48 -29.87
CA ILE A 334 -11.45 4.49 -28.89
C ILE A 334 -9.91 4.49 -28.81
N ILE A 335 -9.23 4.57 -29.95
CA ILE A 335 -7.76 4.67 -29.99
C ILE A 335 -7.30 5.91 -29.22
N ARG A 336 -7.92 7.08 -29.46
CA ARG A 336 -7.58 8.31 -28.72
C ARG A 336 -7.80 8.15 -27.22
N PHE A 337 -8.91 7.54 -26.80
CA PHE A 337 -9.18 7.26 -25.39
C PHE A 337 -8.10 6.39 -24.76
N VAL A 338 -7.72 5.29 -25.41
CA VAL A 338 -6.67 4.37 -24.90
C VAL A 338 -5.31 5.09 -24.83
N GLN A 339 -4.97 5.91 -25.82
CA GLN A 339 -3.68 6.59 -25.88
C GLN A 339 -3.58 7.82 -24.96
N GLN A 340 -4.64 8.59 -24.83
CA GLN A 340 -4.64 9.88 -24.12
C GLN A 340 -5.16 9.76 -22.70
N ASP A 341 -6.34 9.15 -22.53
CA ASP A 341 -6.99 9.06 -21.23
C ASP A 341 -6.43 7.89 -20.38
N LEU A 342 -6.16 6.73 -21.01
CA LEU A 342 -5.52 5.61 -20.33
C LEU A 342 -3.99 5.60 -20.45
N CYS A 343 -3.40 6.58 -21.12
CA CYS A 343 -1.94 6.71 -21.31
C CYS A 343 -1.26 5.41 -21.78
N CYS A 344 -1.93 4.63 -22.62
CA CYS A 344 -1.38 3.39 -23.16
C CYS A 344 -1.12 3.53 -24.66
N ARG A 345 0.14 3.56 -25.06
CA ARG A 345 0.55 3.80 -26.46
C ARG A 345 1.19 2.56 -27.05
N LYS A 346 0.85 2.26 -28.30
CA LYS A 346 1.46 1.22 -29.13
C LYS A 346 2.07 1.87 -30.37
N ALA A 347 3.38 1.72 -30.56
CA ALA A 347 4.12 2.41 -31.61
C ALA A 347 3.64 2.02 -33.02
N ASP A 348 3.36 0.74 -33.21
CA ASP A 348 2.96 0.11 -34.47
C ASP A 348 1.41 -0.01 -34.63
N ILE A 349 0.65 0.81 -33.91
CA ILE A 349 -0.83 0.73 -33.94
C ILE A 349 -1.41 0.94 -35.35
N LYS A 350 -0.70 1.72 -36.19
CA LYS A 350 -1.11 2.01 -37.56
C LYS A 350 -0.89 0.83 -38.50
N ASP A 351 -0.07 -0.13 -38.11
CA ASP A 351 0.26 -1.29 -38.91
C ASP A 351 -0.67 -2.49 -38.63
N LEU A 352 -1.59 -2.34 -37.66
CA LEU A 352 -2.55 -3.37 -37.31
C LEU A 352 -3.73 -3.40 -38.29
N GLU A 353 -4.09 -4.57 -38.77
CA GLU A 353 -5.33 -4.79 -39.51
C GLU A 353 -6.55 -4.59 -38.57
N ASP A 354 -7.71 -4.25 -39.13
CA ASP A 354 -8.91 -3.90 -38.36
C ASP A 354 -9.27 -4.96 -37.28
N ALA A 355 -9.18 -6.24 -37.61
CA ALA A 355 -9.47 -7.31 -36.66
C ALA A 355 -8.45 -7.36 -35.49
N GLU A 356 -7.17 -7.18 -35.80
CA GLU A 356 -6.11 -7.15 -34.78
C GLU A 356 -6.25 -5.91 -33.89
N LEU A 357 -6.59 -4.76 -34.50
CA LEU A 357 -6.84 -3.52 -33.81
C LEU A 357 -7.98 -3.64 -32.79
N VAL A 358 -9.10 -4.24 -33.19
CA VAL A 358 -10.25 -4.47 -32.29
C VAL A 358 -9.87 -5.43 -31.14
N ILE A 359 -9.13 -6.49 -31.42
CA ILE A 359 -8.62 -7.40 -30.37
C ILE A 359 -7.71 -6.64 -29.39
N TYR A 360 -6.80 -5.81 -29.90
CA TYR A 360 -5.92 -4.97 -29.09
C TYR A 360 -6.71 -4.00 -28.22
N LEU A 361 -7.65 -3.25 -28.78
CA LEU A 361 -8.47 -2.29 -28.03
C LEU A 361 -9.30 -2.97 -26.93
N ARG A 362 -9.95 -4.11 -27.23
CA ARG A 362 -10.66 -4.91 -26.23
C ARG A 362 -9.74 -5.33 -25.10
N LYS A 363 -8.55 -5.82 -25.41
CA LYS A 363 -7.56 -6.23 -24.39
C LYS A 363 -7.14 -5.08 -23.50
N LYS A 364 -7.01 -3.85 -24.03
CA LYS A 364 -6.61 -2.66 -23.26
C LYS A 364 -7.76 -2.03 -22.46
N LEU A 365 -8.99 -2.15 -22.93
CA LEU A 365 -10.17 -1.61 -22.25
C LEU A 365 -10.67 -2.53 -21.13
N ASN A 366 -10.64 -3.86 -21.33
CA ASN A 366 -11.20 -4.85 -20.40
C ASN A 366 -10.14 -5.33 -19.42
N ARG A 367 -9.73 -4.45 -18.51
CA ARG A 367 -8.72 -4.67 -17.47
C ARG A 367 -9.16 -4.08 -16.15
N PRO A 368 -8.63 -4.56 -15.03
CA PRO A 368 -8.69 -3.79 -13.79
C PRO A 368 -8.13 -2.39 -14.01
N MET A 369 -8.69 -1.40 -13.34
CA MET A 369 -8.30 -0.01 -13.44
C MET A 369 -7.97 0.55 -12.07
N ARG A 370 -6.96 1.41 -11.99
CA ARG A 370 -6.64 2.16 -10.78
C ARG A 370 -6.37 3.63 -11.10
N VAL A 371 -6.74 4.49 -10.17
CA VAL A 371 -6.27 5.86 -10.11
C VAL A 371 -5.38 6.00 -8.89
N CYS A 372 -4.18 6.51 -9.09
CA CYS A 372 -3.18 6.70 -8.06
C CYS A 372 -3.00 8.20 -7.81
N GLY A 373 -3.19 8.64 -6.58
CA GLY A 373 -2.74 9.96 -6.16
C GLY A 373 -1.21 10.03 -6.21
N VAL A 374 -0.68 11.09 -6.76
CA VAL A 374 0.75 11.40 -6.74
C VAL A 374 0.96 12.80 -6.18
N VAL A 375 1.97 12.96 -5.35
CA VAL A 375 2.31 14.23 -4.71
C VAL A 375 3.61 14.78 -5.27
N LYS A 376 3.80 16.10 -5.19
CA LYS A 376 5.07 16.72 -5.53
C LYS A 376 6.20 16.12 -4.69
N ASN A 377 7.31 15.81 -5.35
CA ASN A 377 8.46 15.20 -4.69
C ASN A 377 9.15 16.21 -3.75
N VAL A 378 9.25 15.84 -2.49
CA VAL A 378 9.89 16.63 -1.43
C VAL A 378 11.07 15.88 -0.80
N GLY A 379 11.59 14.85 -1.48
CA GLY A 379 12.74 14.07 -1.02
C GLY A 379 12.38 12.87 -0.14
N GLU A 380 11.12 12.49 -0.06
CA GLU A 380 10.71 11.28 0.66
C GLU A 380 11.16 10.02 -0.12
N PRO A 381 11.64 8.97 0.58
CA PRO A 381 12.02 7.72 -0.08
C PRO A 381 10.79 6.92 -0.51
N GLY A 382 10.84 6.31 -1.68
CA GLY A 382 9.80 5.40 -2.17
C GLY A 382 9.71 5.35 -3.68
N GLY A 383 8.59 4.85 -4.19
CA GLY A 383 8.32 4.70 -5.61
C GLY A 383 7.90 5.99 -6.27
N GLY A 384 8.13 6.08 -7.58
CA GLY A 384 7.72 7.18 -8.42
C GLY A 384 6.83 6.76 -9.58
N PRO A 385 6.10 7.72 -10.17
CA PRO A 385 5.30 7.50 -11.37
C PRO A 385 6.18 7.60 -12.62
N PHE A 386 6.09 6.57 -13.49
CA PHE A 386 6.87 6.49 -14.73
C PHE A 386 6.02 6.03 -15.92
N LEU A 387 6.52 6.32 -17.12
CA LEU A 387 6.13 5.66 -18.35
C LEU A 387 7.17 4.57 -18.65
N THR A 388 6.71 3.33 -18.83
CA THR A 388 7.57 2.18 -19.05
C THR A 388 7.16 1.40 -20.28
N TYR A 389 8.14 0.73 -20.90
CA TYR A 389 7.89 -0.24 -21.94
C TYR A 389 7.41 -1.56 -21.32
N ASN A 390 6.25 -2.02 -21.77
CA ASN A 390 5.65 -3.29 -21.36
C ASN A 390 6.13 -4.45 -22.24
N GLN A 391 5.92 -5.70 -21.79
CA GLN A 391 6.32 -6.89 -22.55
C GLN A 391 5.62 -7.02 -23.91
N ASP A 392 4.43 -6.46 -24.06
CA ASP A 392 3.66 -6.46 -25.32
C ASP A 392 4.02 -5.29 -26.27
N GLY A 393 5.12 -4.61 -25.99
CA GLY A 393 5.62 -3.49 -26.79
C GLY A 393 4.84 -2.17 -26.62
N THR A 394 3.87 -2.12 -25.71
CA THR A 394 3.20 -0.86 -25.38
C THR A 394 3.99 -0.05 -24.35
N VAL A 395 3.71 1.24 -24.27
CA VAL A 395 4.19 2.13 -23.20
C VAL A 395 2.99 2.54 -22.36
N SER A 396 3.08 2.39 -21.05
CA SER A 396 2.03 2.79 -20.11
C SER A 396 2.57 3.28 -18.78
N LEU A 397 1.67 3.82 -17.94
CA LEU A 397 1.99 4.34 -16.63
C LEU A 397 2.23 3.21 -15.63
N GLN A 398 3.30 3.31 -14.84
CA GLN A 398 3.70 2.38 -13.81
C GLN A 398 4.25 3.11 -12.58
N ILE A 399 4.10 2.47 -11.42
CA ILE A 399 4.77 2.89 -10.18
C ILE A 399 6.01 2.02 -10.03
N LEU A 400 7.20 2.65 -9.92
CA LEU A 400 8.46 1.95 -9.77
C LEU A 400 9.19 2.37 -8.50
N GLU A 401 9.82 1.39 -7.88
CA GLU A 401 10.78 1.61 -6.80
C GLU A 401 12.21 1.62 -7.32
N SER A 402 13.12 2.25 -6.58
CA SER A 402 14.53 2.38 -6.98
C SER A 402 15.23 1.04 -7.22
N SER A 403 14.77 -0.05 -6.59
CA SER A 403 15.29 -1.41 -6.79
C SER A 403 14.98 -1.99 -8.17
N GLN A 404 13.97 -1.47 -8.85
CA GLN A 404 13.51 -1.93 -10.16
C GLN A 404 14.21 -1.22 -11.34
N ILE A 405 15.03 -0.21 -11.04
CA ILE A 405 15.71 0.64 -12.01
C ILE A 405 17.20 0.27 -12.09
N ASP A 406 17.72 0.14 -13.29
CA ASP A 406 19.15 -0.08 -13.51
C ASP A 406 19.96 1.15 -13.10
N LYS A 407 20.58 1.07 -11.95
CA LYS A 407 21.42 2.14 -11.39
C LYS A 407 22.70 2.41 -12.19
N SER A 408 23.12 1.50 -13.05
CA SER A 408 24.25 1.69 -13.95
C SER A 408 23.89 2.54 -15.18
N ASN A 409 22.61 2.62 -15.51
CA ASN A 409 22.08 3.46 -16.60
C ASN A 409 21.91 4.90 -16.12
N LYS A 410 22.81 5.78 -16.55
CA LYS A 410 22.82 7.21 -16.16
C LYS A 410 21.53 7.94 -16.53
N GLU A 411 20.97 7.65 -17.70
CA GLU A 411 19.71 8.25 -18.17
C GLU A 411 18.54 7.88 -17.26
N TYR A 412 18.42 6.61 -16.89
CA TYR A 412 17.37 6.14 -15.96
C TYR A 412 17.53 6.73 -14.58
N MET A 413 18.77 6.83 -14.07
CA MET A 413 19.04 7.48 -12.79
C MET A 413 18.72 8.98 -12.82
N GLU A 414 18.93 9.65 -13.94
CA GLU A 414 18.55 11.04 -14.10
C GLU A 414 17.02 11.19 -14.11
N MET A 415 16.28 10.35 -14.83
CA MET A 415 14.81 10.31 -14.78
C MET A 415 14.29 10.11 -13.37
N PHE A 416 14.90 9.19 -12.61
CA PHE A 416 14.52 8.92 -11.23
C PHE A 416 14.79 10.10 -10.30
N THR A 417 15.98 10.71 -10.37
CA THR A 417 16.38 11.80 -9.47
C THR A 417 15.71 13.13 -9.79
N LYS A 418 15.38 13.37 -11.05
CA LYS A 418 14.66 14.57 -11.52
C LYS A 418 13.14 14.40 -11.55
N GLY A 419 12.62 13.25 -11.12
CA GLY A 419 11.18 13.01 -11.06
C GLY A 419 10.46 14.06 -10.21
N THR A 420 9.42 14.67 -10.77
CA THR A 420 8.69 15.78 -10.15
C THR A 420 7.68 15.31 -9.10
N HIS A 421 7.30 14.06 -9.15
CA HIS A 421 6.24 13.48 -8.30
C HIS A 421 6.68 12.17 -7.68
N PHE A 422 5.98 11.81 -6.62
CA PHE A 422 6.18 10.63 -5.81
C PHE A 422 4.84 9.93 -5.56
N ASN A 423 4.85 8.60 -5.41
CA ASN A 423 3.65 7.83 -5.10
C ASN A 423 3.52 7.59 -3.59
N PRO A 424 2.49 8.17 -2.92
CA PRO A 424 2.27 7.99 -1.49
C PRO A 424 1.52 6.71 -1.12
N VAL A 425 1.31 5.78 -2.03
CA VAL A 425 0.41 4.62 -1.88
C VAL A 425 -1.00 5.06 -1.51
N ASP A 426 -1.61 5.81 -2.40
CA ASP A 426 -2.97 6.31 -2.31
C ASP A 426 -3.71 5.93 -3.60
N LEU A 427 -4.43 4.81 -3.57
CA LEU A 427 -5.03 4.19 -4.74
C LEU A 427 -6.52 4.04 -4.59
N VAL A 428 -7.23 4.13 -5.71
CA VAL A 428 -8.60 3.66 -5.84
C VAL A 428 -8.69 2.74 -7.07
N CYS A 429 -9.32 1.57 -6.89
CA CYS A 429 -9.29 0.46 -7.85
C CYS A 429 -10.69 0.06 -8.26
N ALA A 430 -10.89 -0.24 -9.55
CA ALA A 430 -12.08 -0.85 -10.11
C ALA A 430 -11.74 -2.28 -10.58
N VAL A 431 -12.39 -3.28 -10.02
CA VAL A 431 -11.97 -4.68 -10.10
C VAL A 431 -13.01 -5.61 -10.74
N LYS A 432 -14.03 -5.05 -11.38
CA LYS A 432 -15.03 -5.80 -12.15
C LYS A 432 -15.02 -5.39 -13.62
N ASP A 433 -15.31 -6.35 -14.48
CA ASP A 433 -15.46 -6.13 -15.91
C ASP A 433 -16.82 -5.44 -16.24
N TYR A 434 -17.02 -5.07 -17.51
CA TYR A 434 -18.23 -4.41 -18.00
C TYR A 434 -19.50 -5.30 -17.95
N LYS A 435 -19.34 -6.60 -17.67
CA LYS A 435 -20.44 -7.57 -17.45
C LYS A 435 -20.73 -7.78 -15.97
N GLY A 436 -19.97 -7.13 -15.08
CA GLY A 436 -20.11 -7.23 -13.63
C GLY A 436 -19.37 -8.41 -12.99
N ASN A 437 -18.53 -9.13 -13.73
CA ASN A 437 -17.72 -10.21 -13.18
C ASN A 437 -16.44 -9.65 -12.55
N ALA A 438 -16.01 -10.24 -11.43
CA ALA A 438 -14.72 -9.92 -10.84
C ALA A 438 -13.57 -10.35 -11.76
N PHE A 439 -12.56 -9.50 -11.90
CA PHE A 439 -11.31 -9.90 -12.52
C PHE A 439 -10.55 -10.86 -11.61
N ASP A 440 -9.86 -11.83 -12.20
CA ASP A 440 -8.87 -12.67 -11.50
C ASP A 440 -7.54 -11.89 -11.44
N LEU A 441 -7.35 -11.10 -10.38
CA LEU A 441 -6.27 -10.13 -10.27
C LEU A 441 -4.86 -10.72 -10.42
N PRO A 442 -4.56 -11.94 -9.92
CA PRO A 442 -3.26 -12.57 -10.15
C PRO A 442 -2.85 -12.71 -11.62
N LYS A 443 -3.81 -12.77 -12.55
CA LYS A 443 -3.51 -12.84 -14.00
C LYS A 443 -2.94 -11.53 -14.59
N TYR A 444 -3.02 -10.44 -13.85
CA TYR A 444 -2.57 -9.11 -14.26
C TYR A 444 -1.25 -8.71 -13.61
N VAL A 445 -0.60 -9.65 -12.91
CA VAL A 445 0.74 -9.49 -12.30
C VAL A 445 1.81 -9.66 -13.37
N ASP A 446 2.82 -8.80 -13.38
CA ASP A 446 4.06 -9.07 -14.11
C ASP A 446 5.05 -9.82 -13.21
N PRO A 447 5.22 -11.14 -13.40
CA PRO A 447 6.09 -11.95 -12.55
C PRO A 447 7.58 -11.62 -12.68
N THR A 448 7.97 -10.85 -13.69
CA THR A 448 9.37 -10.46 -13.92
C THR A 448 9.81 -9.25 -13.10
N THR A 449 8.91 -8.66 -12.31
CA THR A 449 9.14 -7.44 -11.52
C THR A 449 9.36 -7.70 -10.02
N GLY A 450 9.59 -8.93 -9.61
CA GLY A 450 10.07 -9.26 -8.28
C GLY A 450 11.50 -8.76 -8.06
N PHE A 451 12.02 -8.91 -6.86
CA PHE A 451 13.42 -8.61 -6.59
C PHE A 451 14.02 -9.50 -5.49
N ILE A 452 15.35 -9.55 -5.45
CA ILE A 452 16.12 -10.33 -4.49
C ILE A 452 16.78 -9.36 -3.51
N SER A 453 16.56 -9.59 -2.21
CA SER A 453 17.21 -8.84 -1.14
C SER A 453 18.17 -9.72 -0.35
N GLN A 454 19.31 -9.14 0.06
CA GLN A 454 20.26 -9.81 0.94
C GLN A 454 19.79 -9.66 2.38
N LYS A 455 19.78 -10.75 3.12
CA LYS A 455 19.37 -10.82 4.53
C LYS A 455 20.36 -11.69 5.30
N SER A 456 20.13 -11.81 6.61
CA SER A 456 20.87 -12.75 7.44
C SER A 456 19.94 -13.43 8.45
N LYS A 457 20.28 -14.64 8.86
CA LYS A 457 19.65 -15.38 9.94
C LYS A 457 20.69 -16.11 10.76
N ASN A 458 20.75 -15.84 12.07
CA ASN A 458 21.72 -16.46 12.98
C ASN A 458 23.18 -16.33 12.49
N GLY A 459 23.54 -15.14 11.97
CA GLY A 459 24.88 -14.84 11.45
C GLY A 459 25.21 -15.45 10.07
N LYS A 460 24.26 -16.16 9.45
CA LYS A 460 24.42 -16.70 8.08
C LYS A 460 23.72 -15.80 7.07
N GLU A 461 24.44 -15.47 6.00
CA GLU A 461 23.87 -14.73 4.87
C GLU A 461 22.86 -15.58 4.12
N LEU A 462 21.79 -14.96 3.64
CA LEU A 462 20.78 -15.56 2.79
C LEU A 462 20.21 -14.55 1.80
N GLN A 463 19.65 -15.08 0.73
CA GLN A 463 18.86 -14.34 -0.24
C GLN A 463 17.38 -14.55 0.04
N ALA A 464 16.61 -13.46 0.02
CA ALA A 464 15.16 -13.48 0.10
C ALA A 464 14.56 -12.95 -1.20
N LEU A 465 13.55 -13.65 -1.73
CA LEU A 465 12.82 -13.25 -2.91
C LEU A 465 11.57 -12.51 -2.48
N GLU A 466 11.36 -11.33 -3.04
CA GLU A 466 10.12 -10.57 -2.86
C GLU A 466 9.30 -10.61 -4.14
N LEU A 467 8.01 -10.90 -4.00
CA LEU A 467 7.05 -10.92 -5.09
C LEU A 467 6.88 -9.51 -5.68
N PRO A 468 6.40 -9.38 -6.93
CA PRO A 468 6.03 -8.09 -7.49
C PRO A 468 5.14 -7.31 -6.53
N GLY A 469 5.57 -6.09 -6.14
CA GLY A 469 4.89 -5.29 -5.12
C GLY A 469 3.44 -4.99 -5.48
N LEU A 470 2.54 -4.90 -4.48
CA LEU A 470 1.09 -4.78 -4.66
C LEU A 470 0.72 -3.63 -5.60
N TRP A 471 1.29 -2.44 -5.39
CA TRP A 471 1.07 -1.25 -6.22
C TRP A 471 2.13 -1.03 -7.32
N ASN A 472 3.06 -1.97 -7.46
CA ASN A 472 4.08 -2.00 -8.52
C ASN A 472 3.71 -3.07 -9.57
N GLY A 473 4.53 -4.11 -9.69
CA GLY A 473 4.36 -5.17 -10.68
C GLY A 473 3.12 -6.05 -10.50
N ALA A 474 2.53 -6.12 -9.31
CA ALA A 474 1.28 -6.86 -9.11
C ALA A 474 0.08 -6.20 -9.83
N MET A 475 0.16 -4.90 -10.11
CA MET A 475 -0.85 -4.16 -10.89
C MET A 475 -0.30 -3.70 -12.25
N SER A 476 0.71 -4.37 -12.78
CA SER A 476 1.39 -3.97 -14.02
C SER A 476 0.46 -3.94 -15.22
N ASP A 477 -0.39 -4.96 -15.38
CA ASP A 477 -1.32 -5.08 -16.50
C ASP A 477 -2.68 -4.38 -16.24
N TRP A 478 -2.75 -3.50 -15.25
CA TRP A 478 -3.92 -2.66 -15.02
C TRP A 478 -3.86 -1.38 -15.85
N ASN A 479 -5.03 -0.80 -16.16
CA ASN A 479 -5.09 0.58 -16.59
C ASN A 479 -4.78 1.48 -15.40
N THR A 480 -3.72 2.27 -15.51
CA THR A 480 -3.22 3.14 -14.44
C THR A 480 -3.35 4.60 -14.85
N ILE A 481 -3.95 5.41 -14.00
CA ILE A 481 -4.07 6.85 -14.17
C ILE A 481 -3.43 7.53 -12.95
N PHE A 482 -2.60 8.55 -13.19
CA PHE A 482 -2.04 9.38 -12.14
C PHE A 482 -2.77 10.71 -12.02
N VAL A 483 -3.12 11.09 -10.79
CA VAL A 483 -3.73 12.39 -10.48
C VAL A 483 -2.85 13.09 -9.44
N GLU A 484 -2.44 14.32 -9.73
CA GLU A 484 -1.76 15.16 -8.74
C GLU A 484 -2.72 15.46 -7.58
N VAL A 485 -2.29 15.13 -6.37
CA VAL A 485 -3.01 15.42 -5.12
C VAL A 485 -2.13 16.27 -4.20
N PRO A 486 -2.71 17.09 -3.29
CA PRO A 486 -1.95 17.90 -2.38
C PRO A 486 -1.03 17.08 -1.47
N LEU A 487 0.12 17.62 -1.13
CA LEU A 487 1.06 17.00 -0.19
C LEU A 487 0.40 16.73 1.18
N GLY A 488 -0.56 17.55 1.58
CA GLY A 488 -1.35 17.38 2.81
C GLY A 488 -2.12 16.06 2.91
N THR A 489 -2.32 15.35 1.80
CA THR A 489 -2.93 14.00 1.80
C THR A 489 -1.94 12.88 2.16
N PHE A 490 -0.65 13.18 2.29
CA PHE A 490 0.43 12.23 2.55
C PHE A 490 1.15 12.54 3.87
N ASN A 491 0.82 11.78 4.91
CA ASN A 491 1.34 12.00 6.26
C ASN A 491 1.71 10.67 6.94
N PRO A 492 2.66 9.90 6.38
CA PRO A 492 3.06 8.62 6.95
C PRO A 492 3.82 8.81 8.26
N VAL A 493 3.70 7.82 9.14
CA VAL A 493 4.48 7.71 10.39
C VAL A 493 5.49 6.58 10.24
N LYS A 494 6.74 6.91 9.96
CA LYS A 494 7.84 5.95 9.80
C LYS A 494 8.66 5.79 11.07
N THR A 495 8.84 6.87 11.82
CA THR A 495 9.48 6.89 13.14
C THR A 495 8.51 7.44 14.18
N VAL A 496 8.77 7.18 15.47
CA VAL A 496 7.90 7.70 16.53
C VAL A 496 7.88 9.25 16.54
N ASN A 497 8.99 9.89 16.20
CA ASN A 497 9.08 11.34 16.16
C ASN A 497 8.30 11.98 15.01
N ASP A 498 7.85 11.20 14.02
CA ASP A 498 6.93 11.72 12.98
C ASP A 498 5.59 12.16 13.58
N LEU A 499 5.19 11.54 14.71
CA LEU A 499 4.00 11.96 15.46
C LEU A 499 4.11 13.36 16.07
N LEU A 500 5.31 13.92 16.15
CA LEU A 500 5.55 15.30 16.60
C LEU A 500 5.41 16.35 15.50
N ARG A 501 5.22 15.91 14.24
CA ARG A 501 4.96 16.83 13.13
C ARG A 501 3.60 17.50 13.34
N GLU A 502 3.45 18.75 12.89
CA GLU A 502 2.23 19.52 13.02
C GLU A 502 1.00 18.77 12.48
N GLN A 503 1.18 17.99 11.41
CA GLN A 503 0.11 17.20 10.79
C GLN A 503 -0.48 16.12 11.71
N HIS A 504 0.20 15.74 12.78
CA HIS A 504 -0.23 14.72 13.73
C HIS A 504 -0.60 15.27 15.11
N GLN A 505 -0.51 16.60 15.30
CA GLN A 505 -0.79 17.27 16.58
C GLN A 505 -2.20 17.86 16.65
#